data_105173eb32510c2fd6abbeb703748842
#
_entry.id   105173eb32510c2fd6abbeb703748842
#
_cell.length_a   1.000
_cell.length_b   1.000
_cell.length_c   1.000
_cell.angle_alpha   90.00
_cell.angle_beta   90.00
_cell.angle_gamma   90.00
#
_symmetry.space_group_name_H-M   'P 1'
#
loop_
_entity.id
_entity.type
_entity.pdbx_description
1 polymer ?
#
loop_
_entity_poly.entity_id
_entity_poly.type
_entity_poly.pdbx_seq_one_letter_code
_entity_poly.pdbx_strand_id
1 'polypeptide(L)'
;MNFKPHDYQKTAIDFIENNDRCALFLDMGLGKTVSTLTALYDLENDYKLKTANPISPNGKSNFTKTANRFSPFPCLVIAPKRVALTTWTDEVQKWDHLKHLDVVSAAGLTPAKRRKVLKEAHDIYVINVDVVPWLVEFFGKSWPFNTVVLDELSLFKSPSSKRFKSLKKVIRQSKRVIGLTGTPLPNGYEDLYSQIYLLDGGERLGRTLTAYRERFFVPDKVNYQTGVVYSRKLRSPESKTKIDDAISDICLSMKAKDYLTMPPLTINNITLSLDPKTHKQYKELEKEYILKVDTENITAQSAASVNMKLAQLANGAVYSESGEVVHIHDVKIDALKELVETSTGNILIFYEFKHDFDRIVEAFKSLKPRKLESAQDLKDWNDGNIKLALCHPKSAGHGLNLQAGGNVIVWFGLPWSLELYQQANARLYRQGQTNGVIVHQLIVKDTVDVDKVEVLESKEDRQEAFLKAFKRRVEGTL
;
A
#
# COMPACT_ATOMS: atom_id res chain seq x y z
N MET A 1 -5.78 -21.77 -16.10
CA MET A 1 -4.33 -22.07 -16.04
C MET A 1 -4.04 -23.02 -14.90
N ASN A 2 -3.18 -24.03 -15.11
CA ASN A 2 -2.77 -24.91 -14.01
C ASN A 2 -1.80 -24.17 -13.07
N PHE A 3 -2.12 -24.13 -11.79
CA PHE A 3 -1.28 -23.49 -10.77
C PHE A 3 -0.18 -24.46 -10.32
N LYS A 4 1.07 -24.05 -10.49
CA LYS A 4 2.24 -24.75 -9.96
C LYS A 4 2.93 -23.83 -8.96
N PRO A 5 2.70 -23.99 -7.64
CA PRO A 5 3.26 -23.10 -6.64
C PRO A 5 4.78 -23.23 -6.57
N HIS A 6 5.46 -22.11 -6.52
CA HIS A 6 6.88 -22.04 -6.14
C HIS A 6 7.06 -22.47 -4.68
N ASP A 7 8.25 -22.88 -4.28
CA ASP A 7 8.50 -23.37 -2.92
C ASP A 7 8.16 -22.32 -1.84
N TYR A 8 8.45 -21.05 -2.07
CA TYR A 8 8.03 -19.98 -1.17
C TYR A 8 6.50 -19.82 -1.09
N GLN A 9 5.77 -20.12 -2.17
CA GLN A 9 4.30 -20.09 -2.15
C GLN A 9 3.75 -21.31 -1.39
N LYS A 10 4.36 -22.49 -1.53
CA LYS A 10 4.02 -23.66 -0.72
C LYS A 10 4.20 -23.34 0.77
N THR A 11 5.34 -22.76 1.14
CA THR A 11 5.58 -22.34 2.53
C THR A 11 4.52 -21.34 3.03
N ALA A 12 4.06 -20.41 2.17
CA ALA A 12 3.01 -19.46 2.53
C ALA A 12 1.64 -20.15 2.67
N ILE A 13 1.31 -21.11 1.80
CA ILE A 13 0.10 -21.92 1.86
C ILE A 13 0.10 -22.75 3.16
N ASP A 14 1.15 -23.54 3.40
CA ASP A 14 1.32 -24.33 4.61
C ASP A 14 1.23 -23.49 5.88
N PHE A 15 1.77 -22.27 5.85
CA PHE A 15 1.71 -21.36 7.00
C PHE A 15 0.27 -20.91 7.30
N ILE A 16 -0.53 -20.58 6.27
CA ILE A 16 -1.95 -20.24 6.44
C ILE A 16 -2.74 -21.44 6.96
N GLU A 17 -2.49 -22.64 6.43
CA GLU A 17 -3.21 -23.85 6.81
C GLU A 17 -2.96 -24.24 8.26
N ASN A 18 -1.73 -24.05 8.74
CA ASN A 18 -1.32 -24.44 10.09
C ASN A 18 -1.61 -23.35 11.16
N ASN A 19 -2.00 -22.13 10.74
CA ASN A 19 -2.25 -21.02 11.66
C ASN A 19 -3.63 -20.40 11.42
N ASP A 20 -4.52 -20.50 12.40
CA ASP A 20 -5.84 -19.88 12.33
C ASP A 20 -5.77 -18.34 12.33
N ARG A 21 -4.70 -17.78 12.88
CA ARG A 21 -4.49 -16.34 12.95
C ARG A 21 -3.06 -16.03 12.55
N CYS A 22 -2.87 -15.48 11.35
CA CYS A 22 -1.55 -15.24 10.80
C CYS A 22 -1.48 -14.01 9.92
N ALA A 23 -0.27 -13.54 9.68
CA ALA A 23 0.03 -12.52 8.69
C ALA A 23 1.13 -12.98 7.73
N LEU A 24 0.95 -12.68 6.46
CA LEU A 24 1.95 -12.83 5.42
C LEU A 24 2.53 -11.45 5.09
N PHE A 25 3.75 -11.20 5.53
CA PHE A 25 4.55 -10.02 5.20
C PHE A 25 5.40 -10.32 3.97
N LEU A 26 4.75 -10.49 2.85
CA LEU A 26 5.37 -10.87 1.59
C LEU A 26 5.48 -9.65 0.68
N ASP A 27 6.65 -9.44 0.08
CA ASP A 27 6.85 -8.41 -0.91
C ASP A 27 5.85 -8.52 -2.07
N MET A 28 5.70 -7.44 -2.81
CA MET A 28 4.81 -7.42 -3.98
C MET A 28 5.30 -8.39 -5.05
N GLY A 29 4.35 -9.06 -5.71
CA GLY A 29 4.65 -10.04 -6.74
C GLY A 29 4.86 -11.48 -6.24
N LEU A 30 4.95 -11.73 -4.94
CA LEU A 30 5.09 -13.09 -4.39
C LEU A 30 3.79 -13.91 -4.37
N GLY A 31 2.72 -13.45 -5.03
CA GLY A 31 1.50 -14.24 -5.22
C GLY A 31 0.63 -14.42 -3.96
N LYS A 32 0.59 -13.41 -3.06
CA LYS A 32 -0.24 -13.45 -1.84
C LYS A 32 -1.67 -13.93 -2.08
N THR A 33 -2.34 -13.37 -3.09
CA THR A 33 -3.75 -13.66 -3.39
C THR A 33 -3.96 -15.12 -3.78
N VAL A 34 -3.20 -15.64 -4.75
CA VAL A 34 -3.33 -17.03 -5.19
C VAL A 34 -2.94 -18.01 -4.08
N SER A 35 -1.89 -17.73 -3.30
CA SER A 35 -1.51 -18.60 -2.18
C SER A 35 -2.59 -18.63 -1.09
N THR A 36 -3.22 -17.49 -0.80
CA THR A 36 -4.34 -17.43 0.16
C THR A 36 -5.56 -18.18 -0.34
N LEU A 37 -5.95 -17.99 -1.61
CA LEU A 37 -7.07 -18.73 -2.22
C LEU A 37 -6.83 -20.22 -2.25
N THR A 38 -5.60 -20.67 -2.59
CA THR A 38 -5.22 -22.08 -2.60
C THR A 38 -5.30 -22.68 -1.18
N ALA A 39 -4.78 -21.99 -0.17
CA ALA A 39 -4.89 -22.45 1.22
C ALA A 39 -6.35 -22.57 1.68
N LEU A 40 -7.22 -21.62 1.33
CA LEU A 40 -8.65 -21.71 1.66
C LEU A 40 -9.33 -22.89 0.94
N TYR A 41 -8.99 -23.14 -0.32
CA TYR A 41 -9.45 -24.27 -1.09
C TYR A 41 -9.02 -25.60 -0.48
N ASP A 42 -7.75 -25.74 -0.12
CA ASP A 42 -7.20 -26.97 0.46
C ASP A 42 -7.80 -27.24 1.84
N LEU A 43 -7.98 -26.21 2.67
CA LEU A 43 -8.67 -26.29 3.97
C LEU A 43 -10.13 -26.75 3.84
N GLU A 44 -10.87 -26.26 2.83
CA GLU A 44 -12.25 -26.69 2.60
C GLU A 44 -12.33 -28.15 2.16
N ASN A 45 -11.45 -28.56 1.26
CA ASN A 45 -11.39 -29.98 0.81
C ASN A 45 -11.07 -30.91 1.98
N ASP A 46 -10.08 -30.55 2.80
CA ASP A 46 -9.72 -31.33 3.99
C ASP A 46 -10.86 -31.38 5.01
N TYR A 47 -11.57 -30.27 5.22
CA TYR A 47 -12.76 -30.23 6.05
C TYR A 47 -13.87 -31.14 5.53
N LYS A 48 -14.20 -31.10 4.22
CA LYS A 48 -15.20 -31.96 3.59
C LYS A 48 -14.85 -33.44 3.70
N LEU A 49 -13.59 -33.81 3.43
CA LEU A 49 -13.11 -35.18 3.57
C LEU A 49 -13.24 -35.71 4.99
N LYS A 50 -12.89 -34.90 5.99
CA LYS A 50 -12.99 -35.29 7.41
C LYS A 50 -14.42 -35.32 7.90
N THR A 51 -15.29 -34.46 7.36
CA THR A 51 -16.72 -34.47 7.71
C THR A 51 -17.41 -35.69 7.11
N ALA A 52 -17.01 -36.12 5.90
CA ALA A 52 -17.49 -37.35 5.30
C ALA A 52 -17.01 -38.62 6.05
N ASN A 53 -15.79 -38.56 6.63
CA ASN A 53 -15.19 -39.69 7.37
C ASN A 53 -14.67 -39.21 8.73
N PRO A 54 -15.56 -38.95 9.74
CA PRO A 54 -15.19 -38.30 11.00
C PRO A 54 -14.32 -39.17 11.91
N ILE A 55 -14.33 -40.50 11.70
CA ILE A 55 -13.56 -41.47 12.50
C ILE A 55 -12.61 -42.23 11.55
N SER A 56 -11.32 -42.28 11.94
CA SER A 56 -10.34 -43.07 11.22
C SER A 56 -10.61 -44.59 11.41
N PRO A 57 -10.06 -45.48 10.56
CA PRO A 57 -10.14 -46.92 10.73
C PRO A 57 -9.68 -47.43 12.13
N ASN A 58 -8.85 -46.63 12.82
CA ASN A 58 -8.33 -46.95 14.14
C ASN A 58 -9.19 -46.34 15.29
N GLY A 59 -10.41 -45.90 15.02
CA GLY A 59 -11.34 -45.35 16.01
C GLY A 59 -10.98 -43.95 16.55
N LYS A 60 -9.96 -43.26 16.00
CA LYS A 60 -9.57 -41.91 16.39
C LYS A 60 -10.24 -40.87 15.51
N SER A 61 -10.54 -39.70 16.10
CA SER A 61 -11.09 -38.57 15.33
C SER A 61 -10.09 -38.11 14.26
N ASN A 62 -10.57 -37.92 13.03
CA ASN A 62 -9.79 -37.36 11.94
C ASN A 62 -9.50 -35.86 12.09
N PHE A 63 -10.16 -35.17 13.06
CA PHE A 63 -9.91 -33.77 13.42
C PHE A 63 -8.79 -33.63 14.46
N THR A 64 -7.59 -34.12 14.13
CA THR A 64 -6.45 -34.12 15.06
C THR A 64 -5.66 -32.81 15.09
N LYS A 65 -5.76 -31.98 14.03
CA LYS A 65 -5.15 -30.64 13.99
C LYS A 65 -6.18 -29.56 14.23
N THR A 66 -5.80 -28.50 14.92
CA THR A 66 -6.66 -27.34 15.25
C THR A 66 -7.14 -26.64 13.99
N ALA A 67 -6.33 -26.58 12.95
CA ALA A 67 -6.54 -25.82 11.73
C ALA A 67 -7.74 -26.29 10.86
N ASN A 68 -8.20 -27.54 11.01
CA ASN A 68 -9.17 -28.14 10.07
C ASN A 68 -10.49 -28.53 10.76
N ARG A 69 -10.84 -27.88 11.87
CA ARG A 69 -12.06 -28.17 12.63
C ARG A 69 -13.31 -27.48 12.11
N PHE A 70 -13.20 -26.60 11.13
CA PHE A 70 -14.30 -25.81 10.58
C PHE A 70 -14.05 -25.50 9.10
N SER A 71 -15.12 -25.35 8.33
CA SER A 71 -15.05 -24.82 6.97
C SER A 71 -14.47 -23.39 7.00
N PRO A 72 -13.51 -23.04 6.13
CA PRO A 72 -13.03 -21.68 6.00
C PRO A 72 -14.11 -20.71 5.50
N PHE A 73 -15.19 -21.22 4.91
CA PHE A 73 -16.29 -20.43 4.37
C PHE A 73 -17.48 -20.28 5.34
N PRO A 74 -18.26 -19.19 5.24
CA PRO A 74 -18.05 -18.06 4.34
C PRO A 74 -16.84 -17.21 4.74
N CYS A 75 -16.08 -16.77 3.74
CA CYS A 75 -14.88 -15.94 3.90
C CYS A 75 -15.18 -14.50 3.50
N LEU A 76 -14.73 -13.52 4.31
CA LEU A 76 -14.77 -12.11 3.99
C LEU A 76 -13.37 -11.62 3.65
N VAL A 77 -13.19 -11.07 2.44
CA VAL A 77 -11.98 -10.36 2.02
C VAL A 77 -12.21 -8.86 2.12
N ILE A 78 -11.37 -8.19 2.91
CA ILE A 78 -11.37 -6.73 3.05
C ILE A 78 -10.12 -6.20 2.35
N ALA A 79 -10.30 -5.48 1.25
CA ALA A 79 -9.21 -5.04 0.37
C ALA A 79 -9.30 -3.56 0.01
N PRO A 80 -8.24 -2.95 -0.53
CA PRO A 80 -8.32 -1.65 -1.20
C PRO A 80 -9.36 -1.67 -2.31
N LYS A 81 -10.04 -0.54 -2.55
CA LYS A 81 -11.21 -0.48 -3.45
C LYS A 81 -10.98 -1.12 -4.82
N ARG A 82 -9.86 -0.84 -5.49
CA ARG A 82 -9.53 -1.42 -6.81
C ARG A 82 -9.34 -2.93 -6.75
N VAL A 83 -8.59 -3.41 -5.76
CA VAL A 83 -8.36 -4.84 -5.54
C VAL A 83 -9.67 -5.56 -5.26
N ALA A 84 -10.52 -4.94 -4.45
CA ALA A 84 -11.82 -5.49 -4.10
C ALA A 84 -12.79 -5.57 -5.28
N LEU A 85 -12.63 -4.72 -6.30
CA LEU A 85 -13.51 -4.73 -7.47
C LEU A 85 -13.28 -5.93 -8.40
N THR A 86 -12.01 -6.32 -8.62
CA THR A 86 -11.67 -7.28 -9.68
C THR A 86 -10.63 -8.32 -9.29
N THR A 87 -9.59 -7.97 -8.53
CA THR A 87 -8.40 -8.84 -8.38
C THR A 87 -8.72 -10.23 -7.83
N TRP A 88 -9.57 -10.33 -6.83
CA TRP A 88 -9.91 -11.61 -6.19
C TRP A 88 -10.78 -12.49 -7.10
N THR A 89 -11.74 -11.89 -7.80
CA THR A 89 -12.58 -12.59 -8.79
C THR A 89 -11.76 -13.03 -9.99
N ASP A 90 -10.87 -12.18 -10.50
CA ASP A 90 -10.02 -12.49 -11.65
C ASP A 90 -9.01 -13.61 -11.32
N GLU A 91 -8.42 -13.62 -10.12
CA GLU A 91 -7.51 -14.69 -9.70
C GLU A 91 -8.23 -16.04 -9.59
N VAL A 92 -9.47 -16.09 -9.10
CA VAL A 92 -10.25 -17.33 -9.07
C VAL A 92 -10.52 -17.84 -10.48
N GLN A 93 -10.89 -16.98 -11.42
CA GLN A 93 -11.15 -17.38 -12.82
C GLN A 93 -9.88 -17.81 -13.56
N LYS A 94 -8.74 -17.29 -13.16
CA LYS A 94 -7.44 -17.57 -13.78
C LYS A 94 -6.94 -18.99 -13.50
N TRP A 95 -7.13 -19.51 -12.29
CA TRP A 95 -6.56 -20.78 -11.84
C TRP A 95 -7.58 -21.91 -11.84
N ASP A 96 -7.29 -23.01 -12.54
CA ASP A 96 -8.26 -24.08 -12.80
C ASP A 96 -8.79 -24.73 -11.52
N HIS A 97 -7.97 -24.91 -10.49
CA HIS A 97 -8.36 -25.50 -9.20
C HIS A 97 -9.26 -24.60 -8.36
N LEU A 98 -9.33 -23.30 -8.66
CA LEU A 98 -10.14 -22.32 -7.91
C LEU A 98 -11.48 -21.99 -8.57
N LYS A 99 -11.70 -22.35 -9.83
CA LYS A 99 -12.86 -21.93 -10.65
C LYS A 99 -14.23 -22.31 -10.09
N HIS A 100 -14.29 -23.28 -9.20
CA HIS A 100 -15.54 -23.71 -8.58
C HIS A 100 -15.89 -22.91 -7.30
N LEU A 101 -14.98 -22.06 -6.82
CA LEU A 101 -15.26 -21.16 -5.71
C LEU A 101 -16.21 -20.05 -6.15
N ASP A 102 -17.29 -19.88 -5.40
CA ASP A 102 -18.26 -18.81 -5.63
C ASP A 102 -17.80 -17.54 -4.93
N VAL A 103 -17.28 -16.59 -5.73
CA VAL A 103 -16.70 -15.32 -5.25
C VAL A 103 -17.51 -14.15 -5.76
N VAL A 104 -17.99 -13.32 -4.84
CA VAL A 104 -18.74 -12.12 -5.17
C VAL A 104 -18.07 -10.86 -4.64
N SER A 105 -17.96 -9.83 -5.50
CA SER A 105 -17.54 -8.50 -5.07
C SER A 105 -18.74 -7.61 -4.74
N ALA A 106 -18.80 -7.15 -3.49
CA ALA A 106 -19.74 -6.13 -3.03
C ALA A 106 -19.10 -4.73 -2.99
N ALA A 107 -17.87 -4.56 -3.50
CA ALA A 107 -17.20 -3.28 -3.63
C ALA A 107 -17.86 -2.41 -4.70
N GLY A 108 -17.91 -1.09 -4.48
CA GLY A 108 -18.52 -0.15 -5.43
C GLY A 108 -20.04 -0.21 -5.54
N LEU A 109 -20.71 -1.18 -4.92
CA LEU A 109 -22.16 -1.28 -4.94
C LEU A 109 -22.82 -0.25 -4.02
N THR A 110 -24.05 0.18 -4.40
CA THR A 110 -24.90 0.96 -3.52
C THR A 110 -25.26 0.18 -2.26
N PRO A 111 -25.59 0.83 -1.13
CA PRO A 111 -25.96 0.13 0.10
C PRO A 111 -27.10 -0.90 -0.07
N ALA A 112 -28.09 -0.60 -0.92
CA ALA A 112 -29.21 -1.52 -1.19
C ALA A 112 -28.75 -2.79 -1.93
N LYS A 113 -27.98 -2.64 -3.02
CA LYS A 113 -27.42 -3.77 -3.76
C LYS A 113 -26.46 -4.60 -2.92
N ARG A 114 -25.62 -3.93 -2.11
CA ARG A 114 -24.69 -4.60 -1.19
C ARG A 114 -25.42 -5.45 -0.16
N ARG A 115 -26.52 -4.94 0.44
CA ARG A 115 -27.35 -5.73 1.37
C ARG A 115 -27.93 -6.97 0.73
N LYS A 116 -28.32 -6.90 -0.55
CA LYS A 116 -28.84 -8.07 -1.27
C LYS A 116 -27.74 -9.13 -1.42
N VAL A 117 -26.60 -8.77 -1.96
CA VAL A 117 -25.45 -9.66 -2.15
C VAL A 117 -24.98 -10.30 -0.84
N LEU A 118 -24.91 -9.53 0.26
CA LEU A 118 -24.49 -10.05 1.56
C LEU A 118 -25.51 -10.96 2.26
N LYS A 119 -26.74 -11.07 1.76
CA LYS A 119 -27.77 -12.02 2.22
C LYS A 119 -27.82 -13.30 1.39
N GLU A 120 -27.27 -13.30 0.21
CA GLU A 120 -27.10 -14.48 -0.65
C GLU A 120 -25.94 -15.33 -0.13
N ALA A 121 -25.96 -16.64 -0.34
CA ALA A 121 -24.91 -17.54 0.11
C ALA A 121 -23.79 -17.61 -0.96
N HIS A 122 -22.59 -17.23 -0.58
CA HIS A 122 -21.37 -17.33 -1.41
C HIS A 122 -20.21 -17.86 -0.56
N ASP A 123 -19.20 -18.43 -1.19
CA ASP A 123 -17.98 -18.89 -0.50
C ASP A 123 -17.15 -17.70 -0.03
N ILE A 124 -16.93 -16.71 -0.91
CA ILE A 124 -16.07 -15.56 -0.63
C ILE A 124 -16.78 -14.25 -0.99
N TYR A 125 -16.85 -13.37 -0.03
CA TYR A 125 -17.34 -12.00 -0.19
C TYR A 125 -16.16 -11.02 -0.19
N VAL A 126 -16.10 -10.14 -1.19
CA VAL A 126 -15.03 -9.14 -1.26
C VAL A 126 -15.60 -7.74 -1.08
N ILE A 127 -15.07 -6.96 -0.14
CA ILE A 127 -15.47 -5.57 0.12
C ILE A 127 -14.27 -4.64 0.12
N ASN A 128 -14.51 -3.36 -0.14
CA ASN A 128 -13.47 -2.36 0.08
C ASN A 128 -13.42 -1.89 1.55
N VAL A 129 -12.22 -1.59 2.01
CA VAL A 129 -11.91 -1.26 3.41
C VAL A 129 -12.76 -0.11 3.99
N ASP A 130 -13.20 0.85 3.16
CA ASP A 130 -14.00 1.99 3.61
C ASP A 130 -15.41 1.59 4.06
N VAL A 131 -15.86 0.42 3.64
CA VAL A 131 -17.19 -0.12 3.95
C VAL A 131 -17.21 -0.86 5.30
N VAL A 132 -16.06 -1.16 5.88
CA VAL A 132 -15.96 -1.92 7.14
C VAL A 132 -16.82 -1.39 8.28
N PRO A 133 -16.86 -0.07 8.59
CA PRO A 133 -17.73 0.42 9.66
C PRO A 133 -19.20 0.13 9.41
N TRP A 134 -19.68 0.33 8.19
CA TRP A 134 -21.06 0.02 7.79
C TRP A 134 -21.36 -1.49 7.86
N LEU A 135 -20.43 -2.34 7.43
CA LEU A 135 -20.59 -3.79 7.45
C LEU A 135 -20.74 -4.32 8.88
N VAL A 136 -19.90 -3.82 9.78
CA VAL A 136 -19.95 -4.20 11.21
C VAL A 136 -21.27 -3.75 11.86
N GLU A 137 -21.79 -2.58 11.50
CA GLU A 137 -23.08 -2.10 11.95
C GLU A 137 -24.23 -2.97 11.39
N PHE A 138 -24.13 -3.34 10.10
CA PHE A 138 -25.13 -4.16 9.42
C PHE A 138 -25.31 -5.55 10.03
N PHE A 139 -24.22 -6.26 10.34
CA PHE A 139 -24.30 -7.60 10.93
C PHE A 139 -24.39 -7.58 12.47
N GLY A 140 -23.83 -6.57 13.11
CA GLY A 140 -23.83 -6.45 14.57
C GLY A 140 -23.28 -7.70 15.26
N LYS A 141 -24.12 -8.33 16.09
CA LYS A 141 -23.78 -9.58 16.80
C LYS A 141 -23.89 -10.84 15.94
N SER A 142 -24.51 -10.75 14.75
CA SER A 142 -24.73 -11.87 13.83
C SER A 142 -23.64 -11.94 12.76
N TRP A 143 -22.37 -11.80 13.17
CA TRP A 143 -21.21 -11.86 12.28
C TRP A 143 -21.09 -13.25 11.62
N PRO A 144 -21.27 -13.38 10.29
CA PRO A 144 -21.42 -14.70 9.68
C PRO A 144 -20.10 -15.32 9.19
N PHE A 145 -19.01 -14.55 9.11
CA PHE A 145 -17.79 -14.96 8.42
C PHE A 145 -16.88 -15.81 9.30
N ASN A 146 -16.66 -17.06 8.88
CA ASN A 146 -15.70 -17.96 9.52
C ASN A 146 -14.27 -17.49 9.33
N THR A 147 -13.92 -17.00 8.14
CA THR A 147 -12.61 -16.46 7.80
C THR A 147 -12.71 -14.98 7.44
N VAL A 148 -11.75 -14.19 7.89
CA VAL A 148 -11.53 -12.80 7.43
C VAL A 148 -10.13 -12.67 6.88
N VAL A 149 -10.01 -12.21 5.63
CA VAL A 149 -8.75 -11.87 4.99
C VAL A 149 -8.63 -10.34 4.93
N LEU A 150 -7.56 -9.80 5.49
CA LEU A 150 -7.23 -8.39 5.46
C LEU A 150 -6.16 -8.17 4.38
N ASP A 151 -6.61 -7.94 3.15
CA ASP A 151 -5.71 -7.66 2.02
C ASP A 151 -5.25 -6.20 2.11
N GLU A 152 -3.96 -6.00 2.32
CA GLU A 152 -3.27 -4.80 2.76
C GLU A 152 -3.54 -4.47 4.25
N LEU A 153 -3.02 -5.35 5.14
CA LEU A 153 -3.16 -5.23 6.59
C LEU A 153 -2.66 -3.87 7.13
N SER A 154 -1.67 -3.26 6.47
CA SER A 154 -1.14 -1.92 6.78
C SER A 154 -2.20 -0.81 6.77
N LEU A 155 -3.33 -1.00 6.08
CA LEU A 155 -4.47 -0.09 6.13
C LEU A 155 -5.09 0.03 7.53
N PHE A 156 -4.84 -0.93 8.41
CA PHE A 156 -5.33 -0.95 9.79
C PHE A 156 -4.29 -0.51 10.82
N LYS A 157 -3.15 0.05 10.39
CA LYS A 157 -2.04 0.51 11.26
C LYS A 157 -2.43 1.56 12.30
N SER A 158 -3.48 2.37 12.05
CA SER A 158 -3.94 3.40 12.98
C SER A 158 -5.01 2.88 13.94
N PRO A 159 -4.73 2.78 15.25
CA PRO A 159 -5.71 2.32 16.26
C PRO A 159 -6.84 3.32 16.48
N SER A 160 -6.70 4.58 16.07
CA SER A 160 -7.73 5.60 16.16
C SER A 160 -8.73 5.56 14.99
N SER A 161 -8.39 4.89 13.89
CA SER A 161 -9.21 4.84 12.67
C SER A 161 -10.57 4.18 12.92
N LYS A 162 -11.62 4.70 12.26
CA LYS A 162 -12.98 4.15 12.35
C LYS A 162 -13.01 2.68 11.93
N ARG A 163 -12.30 2.30 10.87
CA ARG A 163 -12.22 0.93 10.36
C ARG A 163 -11.63 -0.05 11.37
N PHE A 164 -10.51 0.30 12.02
CA PHE A 164 -9.92 -0.52 13.08
C PHE A 164 -10.88 -0.66 14.26
N LYS A 165 -11.42 0.46 14.79
CA LYS A 165 -12.34 0.45 15.93
C LYS A 165 -13.61 -0.37 15.66
N SER A 166 -14.11 -0.36 14.43
CA SER A 166 -15.27 -1.16 14.04
C SER A 166 -14.91 -2.64 13.94
N LEU A 167 -13.88 -2.99 13.18
CA LEU A 167 -13.49 -4.38 12.95
C LEU A 167 -13.09 -5.09 14.25
N LYS A 168 -12.38 -4.40 15.14
CA LYS A 168 -12.00 -4.89 16.47
C LYS A 168 -13.19 -5.46 17.28
N LYS A 169 -14.43 -4.96 17.07
CA LYS A 169 -15.62 -5.40 17.81
C LYS A 169 -16.07 -6.80 17.41
N VAL A 170 -15.82 -7.20 16.17
CA VAL A 170 -16.37 -8.43 15.58
C VAL A 170 -15.33 -9.46 15.15
N ILE A 171 -14.08 -9.05 14.90
CA ILE A 171 -13.03 -9.92 14.32
C ILE A 171 -12.78 -11.20 15.14
N ARG A 172 -13.02 -11.17 16.45
CA ARG A 172 -12.87 -12.34 17.33
C ARG A 172 -13.95 -13.40 17.11
N GLN A 173 -15.07 -13.05 16.48
CA GLN A 173 -16.12 -14.01 16.15
C GLN A 173 -15.73 -14.88 14.96
N SER A 174 -14.80 -14.41 14.12
CA SER A 174 -14.21 -15.22 13.04
C SER A 174 -13.22 -16.22 13.62
N LYS A 175 -13.28 -17.45 13.12
CA LYS A 175 -12.39 -18.55 13.53
C LYS A 175 -10.99 -18.37 12.96
N ARG A 176 -10.89 -17.87 11.73
CA ARG A 176 -9.62 -17.62 11.02
C ARG A 176 -9.49 -16.16 10.61
N VAL A 177 -8.29 -15.60 10.81
CA VAL A 177 -7.93 -14.23 10.35
C VAL A 177 -6.57 -14.27 9.66
N ILE A 178 -6.53 -13.82 8.42
CA ILE A 178 -5.32 -13.78 7.59
C ILE A 178 -5.02 -12.33 7.22
N GLY A 179 -3.88 -11.81 7.62
CA GLY A 179 -3.39 -10.49 7.22
C GLY A 179 -2.39 -10.60 6.07
N LEU A 180 -2.54 -9.78 5.04
CA LEU A 180 -1.63 -9.74 3.89
C LEU A 180 -1.07 -8.32 3.76
N THR A 181 0.24 -8.15 3.68
CA THR A 181 0.87 -6.87 3.34
C THR A 181 2.29 -7.06 2.84
N GLY A 182 2.74 -6.18 1.95
CA GLY A 182 4.16 -6.07 1.57
C GLY A 182 4.93 -5.07 2.42
N THR A 183 4.22 -4.21 3.17
CA THR A 183 4.80 -3.10 3.93
C THR A 183 4.22 -3.04 5.33
N PRO A 184 4.60 -3.98 6.24
CA PRO A 184 4.02 -4.04 7.59
C PRO A 184 4.38 -2.85 8.47
N LEU A 185 5.50 -2.18 8.19
CA LEU A 185 6.11 -1.10 8.99
C LEU A 185 6.21 0.22 8.20
N PRO A 186 5.12 0.77 7.63
CA PRO A 186 5.24 1.95 6.79
C PRO A 186 5.75 3.19 7.52
N ASN A 187 5.48 3.33 8.81
CA ASN A 187 6.01 4.44 9.64
C ASN A 187 6.83 3.93 10.85
N GLY A 188 7.16 2.65 10.90
CA GLY A 188 7.94 2.06 11.98
C GLY A 188 7.17 1.06 12.85
N TYR A 189 7.79 0.62 13.94
CA TYR A 189 7.31 -0.48 14.78
C TYR A 189 6.00 -0.19 15.52
N GLU A 190 5.63 1.09 15.74
CA GLU A 190 4.32 1.44 16.33
C GLU A 190 3.15 0.97 15.45
N ASP A 191 3.32 0.92 14.13
CA ASP A 191 2.29 0.48 13.18
C ASP A 191 1.89 -0.99 13.36
N LEU A 192 2.75 -1.83 13.95
CA LEU A 192 2.46 -3.25 14.19
C LEU A 192 1.34 -3.46 15.22
N TYR A 193 1.24 -2.59 16.22
CA TYR A 193 0.28 -2.80 17.31
C TYR A 193 -1.14 -3.13 16.82
N SER A 194 -1.70 -2.27 16.01
CA SER A 194 -3.10 -2.45 15.54
C SER A 194 -3.23 -3.62 14.57
N GLN A 195 -2.22 -3.86 13.76
CA GLN A 195 -2.18 -4.95 12.80
C GLN A 195 -2.20 -6.31 13.53
N ILE A 196 -1.29 -6.50 14.46
CA ILE A 196 -1.19 -7.73 15.26
C ILE A 196 -2.41 -7.88 16.19
N TYR A 197 -2.92 -6.77 16.75
CA TYR A 197 -4.11 -6.82 17.58
C TYR A 197 -5.33 -7.41 16.85
N LEU A 198 -5.50 -7.17 15.55
CA LEU A 198 -6.60 -7.76 14.78
C LEU A 198 -6.44 -9.28 14.62
N LEU A 199 -5.22 -9.79 14.68
CA LEU A 199 -4.93 -11.21 14.60
C LEU A 199 -5.15 -11.88 15.98
N ASP A 200 -4.50 -11.39 17.03
CA ASP A 200 -4.41 -12.08 18.32
C ASP A 200 -5.19 -11.42 19.48
N GLY A 201 -5.75 -10.22 19.24
CA GLY A 201 -6.49 -9.49 20.26
C GLY A 201 -5.63 -8.90 21.38
N GLY A 202 -4.33 -8.73 21.12
CA GLY A 202 -3.36 -8.12 22.02
C GLY A 202 -2.64 -9.09 22.93
N GLU A 203 -2.59 -10.36 22.60
CA GLU A 203 -1.84 -11.37 23.39
C GLU A 203 -0.35 -11.11 23.36
N ARG A 204 0.23 -10.84 22.18
CA ARG A 204 1.69 -10.70 21.99
C ARG A 204 2.21 -9.31 22.30
N LEU A 205 1.59 -8.29 21.74
CA LEU A 205 2.08 -6.92 21.86
C LEU A 205 1.42 -6.11 22.99
N GLY A 206 0.41 -6.69 23.65
CA GLY A 206 -0.29 -6.05 24.75
C GLY A 206 -1.73 -5.63 24.40
N ARG A 207 -2.59 -5.60 25.43
CA ARG A 207 -4.04 -5.32 25.27
C ARG A 207 -4.33 -3.86 24.95
N THR A 208 -3.41 -2.95 25.21
CA THR A 208 -3.57 -1.51 24.95
C THR A 208 -2.34 -0.95 24.24
N LEU A 209 -2.55 0.07 23.39
CA LEU A 209 -1.46 0.79 22.75
C LEU A 209 -0.51 1.42 23.79
N THR A 210 -1.07 1.90 24.91
CA THR A 210 -0.28 2.49 25.99
C THR A 210 0.71 1.47 26.55
N ALA A 211 0.25 0.27 26.90
CA ALA A 211 1.12 -0.81 27.41
C ALA A 211 2.21 -1.21 26.39
N TYR A 212 1.87 -1.27 25.11
CA TYR A 212 2.84 -1.53 24.03
C TYR A 212 3.92 -0.45 23.97
N ARG A 213 3.51 0.83 24.03
CA ARG A 213 4.41 1.98 24.02
C ARG A 213 5.30 2.01 25.25
N GLU A 214 4.75 1.84 26.43
CA GLU A 214 5.50 1.83 27.69
C GLU A 214 6.55 0.71 27.72
N ARG A 215 6.22 -0.46 27.16
CA ARG A 215 7.11 -1.62 27.14
C ARG A 215 8.27 -1.46 26.17
N PHE A 216 8.04 -0.92 24.98
CA PHE A 216 8.99 -1.02 23.88
C PHE A 216 9.51 0.33 23.38
N PHE A 217 8.89 1.45 23.77
CA PHE A 217 9.22 2.76 23.23
C PHE A 217 9.57 3.76 24.32
N VAL A 218 10.24 4.82 23.90
CA VAL A 218 10.46 6.03 24.69
C VAL A 218 10.00 7.23 23.88
N PRO A 219 9.56 8.33 24.55
CA PRO A 219 9.34 9.58 23.86
C PRO A 219 10.59 10.02 23.10
N ASP A 220 10.40 10.51 21.89
CA ASP A 220 11.47 11.04 21.05
C ASP A 220 11.34 12.56 20.93
N LYS A 221 10.18 13.04 20.45
CA LYS A 221 9.85 14.45 20.42
C LYS A 221 8.71 14.75 21.36
N VAL A 222 8.98 15.66 22.30
CA VAL A 222 8.03 16.11 23.32
C VAL A 222 7.93 17.62 23.28
N ASN A 223 6.71 18.15 23.33
CA ASN A 223 6.51 19.53 23.65
C ASN A 223 6.62 19.68 25.18
N TYR A 224 7.72 20.24 25.66
CA TYR A 224 7.96 20.37 27.10
C TYR A 224 7.03 21.36 27.82
N GLN A 225 6.36 22.24 27.07
CA GLN A 225 5.38 23.19 27.64
C GLN A 225 4.02 22.50 27.85
N THR A 226 3.59 21.66 26.91
CA THR A 226 2.28 21.00 26.95
C THR A 226 2.32 19.54 27.37
N GLY A 227 3.51 18.93 27.47
CA GLY A 227 3.70 17.51 27.74
C GLY A 227 3.29 16.58 26.57
N VAL A 228 2.93 17.13 25.41
CA VAL A 228 2.48 16.33 24.25
C VAL A 228 3.66 15.63 23.61
N VAL A 229 3.57 14.30 23.48
CA VAL A 229 4.56 13.48 22.78
C VAL A 229 4.15 13.36 21.31
N TYR A 230 4.96 13.92 20.41
CA TYR A 230 4.72 13.91 18.97
C TYR A 230 5.24 12.64 18.26
N SER A 231 6.40 12.13 18.69
CA SER A 231 6.97 10.89 18.17
C SER A 231 7.59 10.05 19.28
N ARG A 232 7.73 8.75 18.98
CA ARG A 232 8.40 7.79 19.85
C ARG A 232 9.39 6.97 19.04
N LYS A 233 10.48 6.57 19.68
CA LYS A 233 11.45 5.64 19.13
C LYS A 233 11.54 4.38 19.97
N LEU A 234 12.04 3.30 19.40
CA LEU A 234 12.31 2.09 20.16
C LEU A 234 13.23 2.41 21.34
N ARG A 235 12.93 1.84 22.50
CA ARG A 235 13.67 2.05 23.75
C ARG A 235 15.13 1.60 23.61
N SER A 236 15.33 0.50 22.88
CA SER A 236 16.66 -0.07 22.62
C SER A 236 16.60 -0.99 21.40
N PRO A 237 17.75 -1.41 20.82
CA PRO A 237 17.81 -2.42 19.78
C PRO A 237 17.13 -3.74 20.18
N GLU A 238 17.25 -4.14 21.46
CA GLU A 238 16.62 -5.36 22.00
C GLU A 238 15.09 -5.26 21.99
N SER A 239 14.52 -4.05 22.05
CA SER A 239 13.07 -3.86 21.93
C SER A 239 12.58 -4.32 20.56
N LYS A 240 13.35 -4.06 19.49
CA LYS A 240 13.08 -4.56 18.15
C LYS A 240 13.04 -6.09 18.13
N THR A 241 14.12 -6.73 18.60
CA THR A 241 14.22 -8.19 18.64
C THR A 241 13.07 -8.82 19.43
N LYS A 242 12.73 -8.27 20.59
CA LYS A 242 11.60 -8.75 21.41
C LYS A 242 10.25 -8.62 20.72
N ILE A 243 10.03 -7.59 19.92
CA ILE A 243 8.79 -7.44 19.12
C ILE A 243 8.78 -8.48 18.00
N ASP A 244 9.89 -8.59 17.25
CA ASP A 244 10.01 -9.53 16.13
C ASP A 244 9.84 -10.99 16.61
N ASP A 245 10.47 -11.37 17.72
CA ASP A 245 10.33 -12.70 18.33
C ASP A 245 8.90 -12.97 18.78
N ALA A 246 8.24 -11.97 19.40
CA ALA A 246 6.89 -12.12 19.92
C ALA A 246 5.84 -12.39 18.82
N ILE A 247 6.09 -11.99 17.59
CA ILE A 247 5.15 -12.18 16.46
C ILE A 247 5.60 -13.25 15.46
N SER A 248 6.78 -13.82 15.66
CA SER A 248 7.43 -14.74 14.69
C SER A 248 6.62 -16.00 14.40
N ASP A 249 5.84 -16.47 15.37
CA ASP A 249 4.99 -17.66 15.24
C ASP A 249 3.73 -17.42 14.40
N ILE A 250 3.25 -16.17 14.29
CA ILE A 250 2.06 -15.80 13.50
C ILE A 250 2.36 -14.92 12.29
N CYS A 251 3.59 -14.49 12.09
CA CYS A 251 3.99 -13.62 10.99
C CYS A 251 5.08 -14.27 10.14
N LEU A 252 4.76 -14.57 8.88
CA LEU A 252 5.72 -15.05 7.89
C LEU A 252 6.21 -13.88 7.04
N SER A 253 7.52 -13.62 7.05
CA SER A 253 8.13 -12.55 6.25
C SER A 253 8.99 -13.11 5.13
N MET A 254 8.77 -12.62 3.90
CA MET A 254 9.54 -13.03 2.72
C MET A 254 9.82 -11.82 1.82
N LYS A 255 11.06 -11.67 1.38
CA LYS A 255 11.48 -10.62 0.45
C LYS A 255 11.61 -11.19 -0.95
N ALA A 256 11.11 -10.46 -1.96
CA ALA A 256 11.14 -10.88 -3.35
C ALA A 256 12.57 -11.19 -3.85
N LYS A 257 13.55 -10.40 -3.41
CA LYS A 257 14.96 -10.58 -3.77
C LYS A 257 15.58 -11.92 -3.34
N ASP A 258 15.00 -12.58 -2.32
CA ASP A 258 15.52 -13.83 -1.78
C ASP A 258 14.99 -15.06 -2.56
N TYR A 259 13.92 -14.88 -3.35
CA TYR A 259 13.21 -15.97 -4.03
C TYR A 259 13.05 -15.78 -5.53
N LEU A 260 13.15 -14.55 -6.02
CA LEU A 260 12.93 -14.21 -7.42
C LEU A 260 14.22 -13.69 -8.06
N THR A 261 14.58 -14.24 -9.20
CA THR A 261 15.56 -13.60 -10.09
C THR A 261 14.89 -12.43 -10.78
N MET A 262 15.12 -11.24 -10.25
CA MET A 262 14.57 -10.01 -10.81
C MET A 262 15.58 -9.38 -11.78
N PRO A 263 15.11 -8.76 -12.89
CA PRO A 263 16.01 -8.00 -13.76
C PRO A 263 16.61 -6.81 -12.99
N PRO A 264 17.70 -6.19 -13.50
CA PRO A 264 18.29 -5.04 -12.84
C PRO A 264 17.30 -3.90 -12.65
N LEU A 265 17.38 -3.23 -11.48
CA LEU A 265 16.66 -1.98 -11.20
C LEU A 265 17.67 -0.85 -11.13
N THR A 266 17.53 0.13 -12.03
CA THR A 266 18.37 1.32 -12.07
C THR A 266 17.53 2.53 -11.68
N ILE A 267 17.95 3.24 -10.63
CA ILE A 267 17.35 4.52 -10.24
C ILE A 267 18.28 5.63 -10.74
N ASN A 268 17.72 6.53 -11.52
CA ASN A 268 18.44 7.63 -12.15
C ASN A 268 17.86 8.98 -11.70
N ASN A 269 18.61 9.71 -10.90
CA ASN A 269 18.24 11.06 -10.44
C ASN A 269 18.64 12.07 -11.50
N ILE A 270 17.67 12.67 -12.18
CA ILE A 270 17.86 13.73 -13.18
C ILE A 270 17.71 15.07 -12.47
N THR A 271 18.86 15.68 -12.18
CA THR A 271 18.91 16.98 -11.51
C THR A 271 18.70 18.11 -12.51
N LEU A 272 17.69 18.92 -12.29
CA LEU A 272 17.26 20.04 -13.12
C LEU A 272 17.53 21.36 -12.40
N SER A 273 17.89 22.39 -13.16
CA SER A 273 18.12 23.73 -12.63
C SER A 273 17.10 24.71 -13.19
N LEU A 274 16.55 25.56 -12.32
CA LEU A 274 15.77 26.71 -12.74
C LEU A 274 16.70 27.80 -13.29
N ASP A 275 16.24 28.57 -14.26
CA ASP A 275 16.93 29.79 -14.62
C ASP A 275 16.94 30.79 -13.44
N PRO A 276 17.88 31.75 -13.41
CA PRO A 276 18.03 32.66 -12.25
C PRO A 276 16.78 33.45 -11.89
N LYS A 277 15.98 33.82 -12.88
CA LYS A 277 14.73 34.59 -12.66
C LYS A 277 13.67 33.70 -12.01
N THR A 278 13.45 32.52 -12.56
CA THR A 278 12.49 31.54 -12.04
C THR A 278 12.92 31.02 -10.66
N HIS A 279 14.24 30.81 -10.47
CA HIS A 279 14.76 30.43 -9.15
C HIS A 279 14.48 31.51 -8.10
N LYS A 280 14.71 32.79 -8.42
CA LYS A 280 14.38 33.91 -7.53
C LYS A 280 12.88 33.94 -7.21
N GLN A 281 12.03 33.80 -8.22
CA GLN A 281 10.57 33.72 -8.03
C GLN A 281 10.17 32.56 -7.14
N TYR A 282 10.76 31.38 -7.33
CA TYR A 282 10.52 30.22 -6.46
C TYR A 282 10.87 30.54 -5.00
N LYS A 283 12.04 31.16 -4.74
CA LYS A 283 12.51 31.52 -3.41
C LYS A 283 11.65 32.58 -2.75
N GLU A 284 11.16 33.54 -3.50
CA GLU A 284 10.22 34.57 -3.00
C GLU A 284 8.89 33.95 -2.56
N LEU A 285 8.31 33.06 -3.37
CA LEU A 285 7.09 32.33 -3.04
C LEU A 285 7.31 31.35 -1.87
N GLU A 286 8.44 30.66 -1.83
CA GLU A 286 8.83 29.80 -0.70
C GLU A 286 8.85 30.59 0.60
N LYS A 287 9.50 31.74 0.60
CA LYS A 287 9.54 32.63 1.75
C LYS A 287 8.16 33.14 2.18
N GLU A 288 7.32 33.54 1.21
CA GLU A 288 5.95 33.97 1.47
C GLU A 288 5.10 32.85 2.14
N TYR A 289 5.18 31.62 1.63
CA TYR A 289 4.43 30.50 2.22
C TYR A 289 4.96 30.12 3.61
N ILE A 290 6.27 30.19 3.84
CA ILE A 290 6.89 29.91 5.13
C ILE A 290 6.49 30.97 6.16
N LEU A 291 6.49 32.27 5.79
CA LEU A 291 6.10 33.35 6.69
C LEU A 291 4.63 33.30 7.14
N LYS A 292 3.76 32.62 6.37
CA LYS A 292 2.36 32.37 6.75
C LYS A 292 2.20 31.27 7.82
N VAL A 293 3.27 30.58 8.18
CA VAL A 293 3.27 29.51 9.20
C VAL A 293 3.80 30.07 10.50
N ASP A 294 3.15 29.73 11.61
CA ASP A 294 3.70 30.00 12.95
C ASP A 294 4.99 29.17 13.12
N THR A 295 6.14 29.86 13.00
CA THR A 295 7.47 29.22 13.02
C THR A 295 7.86 28.75 14.43
N GLU A 296 7.21 29.25 15.49
CA GLU A 296 7.42 28.80 16.87
C GLU A 296 6.68 27.47 17.12
N ASN A 297 5.51 27.25 16.46
CA ASN A 297 4.66 26.08 16.64
C ASN A 297 4.42 25.30 15.33
N ILE A 298 5.50 24.87 14.65
CA ILE A 298 5.40 24.10 13.42
C ILE A 298 4.72 22.74 13.70
N THR A 299 3.51 22.56 13.17
CA THR A 299 2.80 21.29 13.21
C THR A 299 3.01 20.50 11.91
N ALA A 300 2.80 19.18 11.95
CA ALA A 300 2.83 18.36 10.74
C ALA A 300 1.79 18.80 9.70
N GLN A 301 0.66 19.35 10.12
CA GLN A 301 -0.40 19.83 9.24
C GLN A 301 -0.01 21.13 8.53
N SER A 302 0.58 22.10 9.26
CA SER A 302 1.07 23.36 8.67
C SER A 302 2.24 23.11 7.71
N ALA A 303 3.19 22.26 8.11
CA ALA A 303 4.29 21.81 7.25
C ALA A 303 3.80 21.13 5.98
N ALA A 304 2.80 20.24 6.07
CA ALA A 304 2.23 19.55 4.91
C ALA A 304 1.58 20.52 3.93
N SER A 305 0.87 21.54 4.42
CA SER A 305 0.22 22.54 3.57
C SER A 305 1.24 23.36 2.77
N VAL A 306 2.30 23.84 3.41
CA VAL A 306 3.38 24.59 2.73
C VAL A 306 4.10 23.68 1.74
N ASN A 307 4.51 22.48 2.16
CA ASN A 307 5.21 21.55 1.28
C ASN A 307 4.38 21.14 0.06
N MET A 308 3.05 21.10 0.18
CA MET A 308 2.18 20.87 -0.98
C MET A 308 2.29 22.01 -2.00
N LYS A 309 2.31 23.27 -1.54
CA LYS A 309 2.48 24.44 -2.42
C LYS A 309 3.89 24.47 -3.05
N LEU A 310 4.92 24.20 -2.25
CA LEU A 310 6.30 24.13 -2.76
C LEU A 310 6.49 23.00 -3.78
N ALA A 311 5.81 21.85 -3.59
CA ALA A 311 5.83 20.76 -4.57
C ALA A 311 5.12 21.13 -5.88
N GLN A 312 4.02 21.88 -5.81
CA GLN A 312 3.36 22.43 -7.00
C GLN A 312 4.30 23.37 -7.77
N LEU A 313 4.96 24.30 -7.07
CA LEU A 313 5.96 25.20 -7.65
C LEU A 313 7.12 24.45 -8.30
N ALA A 314 7.69 23.44 -7.61
CA ALA A 314 8.77 22.61 -8.15
C ALA A 314 8.33 21.81 -9.39
N ASN A 315 7.04 21.47 -9.51
CA ASN A 315 6.49 20.84 -10.71
C ASN A 315 6.18 21.85 -11.84
N GLY A 316 6.28 23.15 -11.57
CA GLY A 316 6.20 24.22 -12.56
C GLY A 316 4.84 24.92 -12.68
N ALA A 317 3.89 24.66 -11.79
CA ALA A 317 2.64 25.42 -11.72
C ALA A 317 2.06 25.34 -10.30
N VAL A 318 1.23 26.32 -9.91
CA VAL A 318 0.60 26.38 -8.58
C VAL A 318 -0.87 26.73 -8.71
N TYR A 319 -1.72 26.23 -7.82
CA TYR A 319 -3.10 26.68 -7.71
C TYR A 319 -3.17 28.00 -6.91
N SER A 320 -3.80 29.01 -7.49
CA SER A 320 -4.17 30.24 -6.79
C SER A 320 -5.19 29.97 -5.67
N GLU A 321 -5.53 30.99 -4.92
CA GLU A 321 -6.60 30.91 -3.91
C GLU A 321 -7.99 30.69 -4.55
N SER A 322 -8.20 31.18 -5.80
CA SER A 322 -9.41 30.92 -6.58
C SER A 322 -9.45 29.52 -7.20
N GLY A 323 -8.36 28.72 -7.09
CA GLY A 323 -8.24 27.38 -7.67
C GLY A 323 -7.76 27.38 -9.13
N GLU A 324 -7.43 28.55 -9.71
CA GLU A 324 -6.86 28.64 -11.04
C GLU A 324 -5.41 28.17 -11.07
N VAL A 325 -4.98 27.62 -12.22
CA VAL A 325 -3.59 27.16 -12.39
C VAL A 325 -2.73 28.30 -12.89
N VAL A 326 -1.74 28.68 -12.10
CA VAL A 326 -0.72 29.68 -12.46
C VAL A 326 0.52 28.94 -12.90
N HIS A 327 0.92 29.13 -14.17
CA HIS A 327 2.13 28.55 -14.76
C HIS A 327 3.38 29.28 -14.24
N ILE A 328 4.42 28.54 -13.92
CA ILE A 328 5.70 29.08 -13.40
C ILE A 328 6.87 28.74 -14.33
N HIS A 329 7.05 27.45 -14.67
CA HIS A 329 8.14 26.98 -15.56
C HIS A 329 7.85 25.61 -16.17
N ASP A 330 8.60 25.24 -17.21
CA ASP A 330 8.45 23.96 -17.90
C ASP A 330 9.67 23.02 -17.76
N VAL A 331 10.59 23.28 -16.82
CA VAL A 331 11.86 22.53 -16.69
C VAL A 331 11.65 21.01 -16.63
N LYS A 332 10.64 20.53 -15.89
CA LYS A 332 10.33 19.09 -15.86
C LYS A 332 9.64 18.59 -17.14
N ILE A 333 8.86 19.43 -17.81
CA ILE A 333 8.25 19.11 -19.11
C ILE A 333 9.36 18.95 -20.15
N ASP A 334 10.34 19.85 -20.18
CA ASP A 334 11.43 19.80 -21.15
C ASP A 334 12.35 18.58 -20.91
N ALA A 335 12.69 18.29 -19.66
CA ALA A 335 13.40 17.06 -19.32
C ALA A 335 12.61 15.79 -19.69
N LEU A 336 11.29 15.81 -19.53
CA LEU A 336 10.43 14.70 -19.95
C LEU A 336 10.40 14.54 -21.47
N LYS A 337 10.45 15.64 -22.26
CA LYS A 337 10.57 15.57 -23.72
C LYS A 337 11.86 14.87 -24.14
N GLU A 338 13.02 15.25 -23.56
CA GLU A 338 14.30 14.60 -23.82
C GLU A 338 14.26 13.09 -23.50
N LEU A 339 13.66 12.71 -22.36
CA LEU A 339 13.50 11.30 -22.00
C LEU A 339 12.61 10.54 -22.98
N VAL A 340 11.52 11.14 -23.45
CA VAL A 340 10.60 10.52 -24.40
C VAL A 340 11.25 10.35 -25.78
N GLU A 341 12.02 11.32 -26.22
CA GLU A 341 12.74 11.27 -27.49
C GLU A 341 13.85 10.20 -27.50
N THR A 342 14.54 10.02 -26.37
CA THR A 342 15.63 9.06 -26.22
C THR A 342 15.17 7.64 -25.87
N SER A 343 13.93 7.49 -25.38
CA SER A 343 13.38 6.19 -24.97
C SER A 343 12.78 5.42 -26.15
N THR A 344 13.22 4.18 -26.33
CA THR A 344 12.63 3.26 -27.33
C THR A 344 11.39 2.55 -26.82
N GLY A 345 11.24 2.40 -25.49
CA GLY A 345 10.13 1.70 -24.83
C GLY A 345 8.94 2.59 -24.47
N ASN A 346 7.90 1.97 -23.96
CA ASN A 346 6.77 2.67 -23.36
C ASN A 346 7.14 3.19 -21.97
N ILE A 347 6.62 4.35 -21.60
CA ILE A 347 6.97 5.07 -20.39
C ILE A 347 5.73 5.17 -19.48
N LEU A 348 5.88 4.73 -18.22
CA LEU A 348 4.91 4.97 -17.16
C LEU A 348 5.31 6.21 -16.37
N ILE A 349 4.48 7.25 -16.41
CA ILE A 349 4.73 8.53 -15.76
C ILE A 349 3.88 8.63 -14.51
N PHE A 350 4.50 8.85 -13.36
CA PHE A 350 3.83 9.17 -12.10
C PHE A 350 3.79 10.69 -11.91
N TYR A 351 2.58 11.23 -11.79
CA TYR A 351 2.30 12.65 -11.53
C TYR A 351 1.65 12.85 -10.17
N GLU A 352 1.78 14.03 -9.58
CA GLU A 352 1.26 14.32 -8.23
C GLU A 352 -0.01 15.18 -8.28
N PHE A 353 -0.06 16.19 -9.14
CA PHE A 353 -1.16 17.17 -9.23
C PHE A 353 -1.93 17.07 -10.54
N LYS A 354 -3.18 17.57 -10.53
CA LYS A 354 -4.00 17.61 -11.76
C LYS A 354 -3.34 18.47 -12.83
N HIS A 355 -2.75 19.61 -12.46
CA HIS A 355 -2.05 20.47 -13.43
C HIS A 355 -0.83 19.76 -14.05
N ASP A 356 -0.15 18.86 -13.34
CA ASP A 356 0.94 18.05 -13.92
C ASP A 356 0.38 17.19 -15.07
N PHE A 357 -0.74 16.50 -14.78
CA PHE A 357 -1.42 15.67 -15.79
C PHE A 357 -1.83 16.50 -17.02
N ASP A 358 -2.50 17.63 -16.82
CA ASP A 358 -3.02 18.47 -17.91
C ASP A 358 -1.86 19.01 -18.77
N ARG A 359 -0.75 19.46 -18.16
CA ARG A 359 0.47 19.94 -18.83
C ARG A 359 1.19 18.84 -19.60
N ILE A 360 1.32 17.64 -19.04
CA ILE A 360 1.93 16.51 -19.73
C ILE A 360 1.07 16.11 -20.94
N VAL A 361 -0.25 16.02 -20.79
CA VAL A 361 -1.15 15.68 -21.90
C VAL A 361 -1.03 16.70 -23.04
N GLU A 362 -1.00 17.99 -22.73
CA GLU A 362 -0.84 19.02 -23.76
C GLU A 362 0.54 18.99 -24.43
N ALA A 363 1.62 18.82 -23.63
CA ALA A 363 2.99 18.78 -24.16
C ALA A 363 3.23 17.59 -25.11
N PHE A 364 2.53 16.47 -24.90
CA PHE A 364 2.69 15.23 -25.67
C PHE A 364 1.44 14.84 -26.47
N LYS A 365 0.61 15.80 -26.84
CA LYS A 365 -0.67 15.58 -27.50
C LYS A 365 -0.58 14.68 -28.76
N SER A 366 0.50 14.79 -29.51
CA SER A 366 0.76 13.94 -30.68
C SER A 366 0.92 12.46 -30.37
N LEU A 367 1.43 12.12 -29.18
CA LEU A 367 1.62 10.76 -28.69
C LEU A 367 0.37 10.21 -27.95
N LYS A 368 -0.68 11.02 -27.79
CA LYS A 368 -1.94 10.65 -27.13
C LYS A 368 -1.72 10.00 -25.77
N PRO A 369 -1.13 10.71 -24.78
CA PRO A 369 -0.92 10.14 -23.45
C PRO A 369 -2.25 9.66 -22.86
N ARG A 370 -2.22 8.50 -22.16
CA ARG A 370 -3.43 7.92 -21.58
C ARG A 370 -3.29 7.72 -20.08
N LYS A 371 -4.34 8.10 -19.37
CA LYS A 371 -4.48 7.79 -17.94
C LYS A 371 -4.93 6.35 -17.76
N LEU A 372 -4.25 5.60 -16.89
CA LEU A 372 -4.62 4.20 -16.62
C LEU A 372 -5.74 4.13 -15.57
N GLU A 373 -6.99 4.11 -16.02
CA GLU A 373 -8.17 4.07 -15.13
C GLU A 373 -9.07 2.86 -15.37
N SER A 374 -9.27 2.44 -16.60
CA SER A 374 -10.15 1.34 -16.97
C SER A 374 -9.39 0.03 -17.19
N ALA A 375 -10.11 -1.10 -17.18
CA ALA A 375 -9.57 -2.39 -17.56
C ALA A 375 -9.04 -2.40 -19.00
N GLN A 376 -9.68 -1.63 -19.92
CA GLN A 376 -9.23 -1.51 -21.29
C GLN A 376 -7.89 -0.74 -21.38
N ASP A 377 -7.69 0.32 -20.57
CA ASP A 377 -6.40 1.02 -20.53
C ASP A 377 -5.27 0.12 -20.06
N LEU A 378 -5.53 -0.75 -19.07
CA LEU A 378 -4.55 -1.71 -18.57
C LEU A 378 -4.21 -2.76 -19.61
N LYS A 379 -5.20 -3.22 -20.36
CA LYS A 379 -4.99 -4.17 -21.47
C LYS A 379 -4.17 -3.51 -22.57
N ASP A 380 -4.57 -2.33 -23.03
CA ASP A 380 -3.87 -1.59 -24.10
C ASP A 380 -2.42 -1.26 -23.70
N TRP A 381 -2.18 -0.93 -22.43
CA TRP A 381 -0.83 -0.74 -21.91
C TRP A 381 0.00 -2.03 -21.99
N ASN A 382 -0.54 -3.15 -21.47
CA ASN A 382 0.17 -4.43 -21.47
C ASN A 382 0.38 -5.01 -22.87
N ASP A 383 -0.52 -4.69 -23.81
CA ASP A 383 -0.40 -5.05 -25.23
C ASP A 383 0.58 -4.11 -25.98
N GLY A 384 1.17 -3.10 -25.33
CA GLY A 384 2.14 -2.18 -25.90
C GLY A 384 1.55 -1.03 -26.72
N ASN A 385 0.23 -0.84 -26.71
CA ASN A 385 -0.48 0.15 -27.52
C ASN A 385 -0.49 1.57 -26.94
N ILE A 386 0.10 1.77 -25.74
CA ILE A 386 0.20 3.08 -25.08
C ILE A 386 1.67 3.44 -24.92
N LYS A 387 2.14 4.48 -25.63
CA LYS A 387 3.52 4.96 -25.54
C LYS A 387 3.79 5.69 -24.22
N LEU A 388 2.87 6.55 -23.78
CA LEU A 388 2.95 7.31 -22.54
C LEU A 388 1.73 7.02 -21.67
N ALA A 389 1.92 6.29 -20.59
CA ALA A 389 0.90 6.01 -19.59
C ALA A 389 1.06 6.94 -18.39
N LEU A 390 -0.03 7.54 -17.94
CA LEU A 390 -0.08 8.45 -16.81
C LEU A 390 -0.81 7.81 -15.64
N CYS A 391 -0.21 7.84 -14.46
CA CYS A 391 -0.80 7.27 -13.26
C CYS A 391 -0.54 8.14 -12.03
N HIS A 392 -1.55 8.35 -11.21
CA HIS A 392 -1.34 8.96 -9.90
C HIS A 392 -0.88 7.88 -8.92
N PRO A 393 0.17 8.09 -8.09
CA PRO A 393 0.75 7.05 -7.23
C PRO A 393 -0.28 6.37 -6.31
N LYS A 394 -1.21 7.13 -5.73
CA LYS A 394 -2.30 6.58 -4.90
C LYS A 394 -3.23 5.64 -5.69
N SER A 395 -3.42 5.90 -6.98
CA SER A 395 -4.22 5.03 -7.85
C SER A 395 -3.47 3.79 -8.29
N ALA A 396 -2.14 3.89 -8.43
CA ALA A 396 -1.27 2.76 -8.74
C ALA A 396 -1.04 1.83 -7.54
N GLY A 397 -1.22 2.34 -6.31
CA GLY A 397 -0.92 1.61 -5.08
C GLY A 397 -1.60 0.25 -4.95
N HIS A 398 -2.64 -0.03 -5.73
CA HIS A 398 -3.46 -1.21 -5.53
C HIS A 398 -3.72 -2.00 -6.83
N GLY A 399 -3.18 -3.23 -6.89
CA GLY A 399 -3.63 -4.29 -7.79
C GLY A 399 -3.32 -4.20 -9.28
N LEU A 400 -2.59 -3.17 -9.77
CA LEU A 400 -2.27 -3.07 -11.18
C LEU A 400 -1.09 -3.98 -11.57
N ASN A 401 -1.23 -4.72 -12.66
CA ASN A 401 -0.17 -5.49 -13.31
C ASN A 401 0.25 -4.76 -14.58
N LEU A 402 1.38 -4.06 -14.55
CA LEU A 402 1.83 -3.19 -15.64
C LEU A 402 3.15 -3.65 -16.27
N GLN A 403 3.75 -4.74 -15.77
CA GLN A 403 5.09 -5.19 -16.15
C GLN A 403 5.23 -5.62 -17.61
N ALA A 404 4.15 -6.00 -18.28
CA ALA A 404 4.20 -6.41 -19.67
C ALA A 404 4.27 -5.23 -20.65
N GLY A 405 3.74 -4.06 -20.26
CA GLY A 405 3.61 -2.91 -21.16
C GLY A 405 4.85 -2.04 -21.30
N GLY A 406 5.82 -2.16 -20.38
CA GLY A 406 7.04 -1.36 -20.42
C GLY A 406 7.99 -1.63 -19.26
N ASN A 407 9.13 -0.95 -19.26
CA ASN A 407 10.18 -1.08 -18.25
C ASN A 407 10.79 0.26 -17.82
N VAL A 408 10.22 1.37 -18.26
CA VAL A 408 10.68 2.73 -17.91
C VAL A 408 9.62 3.43 -17.06
N ILE A 409 10.03 3.93 -15.91
CA ILE A 409 9.23 4.75 -14.99
C ILE A 409 9.81 6.16 -14.98
N VAL A 410 8.97 7.17 -15.05
CA VAL A 410 9.35 8.56 -14.80
C VAL A 410 8.51 9.13 -13.67
N TRP A 411 9.17 9.58 -12.63
CA TRP A 411 8.57 10.36 -11.56
C TRP A 411 8.64 11.84 -11.92
N PHE A 412 7.52 12.39 -12.40
CA PHE A 412 7.38 13.82 -12.65
C PHE A 412 7.26 14.61 -11.33
N GLY A 413 6.57 14.03 -10.35
CA GLY A 413 6.53 14.51 -8.97
C GLY A 413 6.70 13.35 -7.99
N LEU A 414 7.71 13.41 -7.12
CA LEU A 414 7.96 12.41 -6.09
C LEU A 414 6.96 12.53 -4.94
N PRO A 415 6.46 11.43 -4.36
CA PRO A 415 5.64 11.46 -3.18
C PRO A 415 6.51 11.58 -1.92
N TRP A 416 5.95 12.08 -0.82
CA TRP A 416 6.58 12.01 0.50
C TRP A 416 6.54 10.61 1.13
N SER A 417 5.68 9.72 0.62
CA SER A 417 5.49 8.38 1.16
C SER A 417 6.35 7.36 0.41
N LEU A 418 7.33 6.77 1.12
CA LEU A 418 8.12 5.65 0.58
C LEU A 418 7.24 4.44 0.25
N GLU A 419 6.17 4.21 1.03
CA GLU A 419 5.20 3.15 0.75
C GLU A 419 4.57 3.34 -0.63
N LEU A 420 4.06 4.56 -0.93
CA LEU A 420 3.51 4.88 -2.25
C LEU A 420 4.57 4.76 -3.35
N TYR A 421 5.79 5.24 -3.09
CA TYR A 421 6.91 5.16 -4.02
C TYR A 421 7.26 3.70 -4.36
N GLN A 422 7.42 2.86 -3.34
CA GLN A 422 7.72 1.44 -3.51
C GLN A 422 6.59 0.69 -4.19
N GLN A 423 5.34 0.94 -3.77
CA GLN A 423 4.16 0.32 -4.37
C GLN A 423 4.00 0.68 -5.85
N ALA A 424 4.25 1.92 -6.22
CA ALA A 424 4.17 2.39 -7.58
C ALA A 424 5.27 1.76 -8.46
N ASN A 425 6.52 1.75 -8.01
CA ASN A 425 7.63 1.11 -8.72
C ASN A 425 7.41 -0.40 -8.91
N ALA A 426 6.83 -1.07 -7.91
CA ALA A 426 6.51 -2.49 -7.97
C ALA A 426 5.37 -2.84 -8.95
N ARG A 427 4.80 -1.86 -9.67
CA ARG A 427 3.87 -2.14 -10.80
C ARG A 427 4.59 -2.59 -12.06
N LEU A 428 5.82 -2.10 -12.30
CA LEU A 428 6.69 -2.55 -13.37
C LEU A 428 7.79 -3.48 -12.84
N TYR A 429 8.40 -3.16 -11.71
CA TYR A 429 9.47 -3.96 -11.11
C TYR A 429 8.89 -5.08 -10.25
N ARG A 430 8.48 -6.15 -10.89
CA ARG A 430 7.86 -7.32 -10.24
C ARG A 430 8.08 -8.59 -11.04
N GLN A 431 7.70 -9.74 -10.47
CA GLN A 431 7.76 -11.04 -11.15
C GLN A 431 7.06 -10.99 -12.52
N GLY A 432 7.72 -11.54 -13.53
CA GLY A 432 7.25 -11.50 -14.92
C GLY A 432 7.79 -10.33 -15.75
N GLN A 433 8.54 -9.39 -15.14
CA GLN A 433 9.32 -8.42 -15.87
C GLN A 433 10.59 -9.09 -16.42
N THR A 434 10.82 -8.96 -17.72
CA THR A 434 11.96 -9.58 -18.41
C THR A 434 13.10 -8.59 -18.70
N ASN A 435 12.80 -7.28 -18.69
CA ASN A 435 13.74 -6.22 -19.00
C ASN A 435 14.23 -5.51 -17.74
N GLY A 436 15.46 -4.99 -17.75
CA GLY A 436 15.93 -4.08 -16.71
C GLY A 436 14.99 -2.89 -16.55
N VAL A 437 14.55 -2.62 -15.33
CA VAL A 437 13.64 -1.49 -15.04
C VAL A 437 14.48 -0.25 -14.74
N ILE A 438 14.16 0.85 -15.41
CA ILE A 438 14.79 2.15 -15.22
C ILE A 438 13.76 3.09 -14.59
N VAL A 439 14.13 3.69 -13.47
CA VAL A 439 13.30 4.68 -12.75
C VAL A 439 14.01 6.03 -12.83
N HIS A 440 13.48 6.94 -13.61
CA HIS A 440 13.95 8.33 -13.66
C HIS A 440 13.18 9.18 -12.65
N GLN A 441 13.89 9.95 -11.85
CA GLN A 441 13.33 10.92 -10.91
C GLN A 441 13.70 12.33 -11.38
N LEU A 442 12.71 13.17 -11.70
CA LEU A 442 12.92 14.56 -12.08
C LEU A 442 13.02 15.42 -10.83
N ILE A 443 14.21 15.90 -10.51
CA ILE A 443 14.53 16.60 -9.27
C ILE A 443 14.97 18.02 -9.59
N VAL A 444 14.19 19.00 -9.21
CA VAL A 444 14.59 20.41 -9.35
C VAL A 444 15.48 20.79 -8.17
N LYS A 445 16.72 21.18 -8.48
CA LYS A 445 17.73 21.57 -7.51
C LYS A 445 17.27 22.76 -6.68
N ASP A 446 17.67 22.81 -5.40
CA ASP A 446 17.37 23.87 -4.45
C ASP A 446 15.86 24.07 -4.21
N THR A 447 15.04 23.02 -4.44
CA THR A 447 13.61 22.99 -4.17
C THR A 447 13.24 21.84 -3.22
N VAL A 448 11.96 21.73 -2.90
CA VAL A 448 11.40 20.66 -2.07
C VAL A 448 11.60 19.25 -2.65
N ASP A 449 11.93 19.12 -3.93
CA ASP A 449 12.20 17.81 -4.54
C ASP A 449 13.45 17.14 -3.92
N VAL A 450 14.48 17.93 -3.56
CA VAL A 450 15.67 17.41 -2.88
C VAL A 450 15.30 16.82 -1.52
N ASP A 451 14.46 17.53 -0.75
CA ASP A 451 13.99 17.03 0.55
C ASP A 451 13.18 15.73 0.41
N LYS A 452 12.37 15.61 -0.66
CA LYS A 452 11.61 14.39 -0.94
C LYS A 452 12.54 13.20 -1.18
N VAL A 453 13.62 13.37 -1.95
CA VAL A 453 14.60 12.31 -2.18
C VAL A 453 15.25 11.88 -0.86
N GLU A 454 15.73 12.84 -0.06
CA GLU A 454 16.33 12.54 1.24
C GLU A 454 15.37 11.76 2.16
N VAL A 455 14.09 12.16 2.21
CA VAL A 455 13.06 11.45 3.00
C VAL A 455 12.81 10.05 2.49
N LEU A 456 12.80 9.84 1.17
CA LEU A 456 12.61 8.52 0.56
C LEU A 456 13.80 7.58 0.80
N GLU A 457 15.02 8.12 0.89
CA GLU A 457 16.25 7.37 1.16
C GLU A 457 16.54 7.18 2.65
N SER A 458 15.91 7.98 3.51
CA SER A 458 16.12 7.94 4.96
C SER A 458 15.70 6.61 5.58
N LYS A 459 16.49 6.16 6.55
CA LYS A 459 16.15 5.04 7.45
C LYS A 459 15.47 5.51 8.74
N GLU A 460 15.34 6.82 8.94
CA GLU A 460 14.69 7.43 10.08
C GLU A 460 13.16 7.29 10.00
N ASP A 461 12.46 7.58 11.10
CA ASP A 461 11.00 7.75 11.08
C ASP A 461 10.64 8.85 10.08
N ARG A 462 9.75 8.54 9.15
CA ARG A 462 9.46 9.39 7.98
C ARG A 462 8.82 10.69 8.34
N GLN A 463 7.98 10.71 9.37
CA GLN A 463 7.38 11.96 9.84
C GLN A 463 8.46 12.86 10.43
N GLU A 464 9.45 12.27 11.06
CA GLU A 464 10.61 12.99 11.59
C GLU A 464 11.50 13.52 10.46
N ALA A 465 11.86 12.69 9.49
CA ALA A 465 12.65 13.12 8.33
C ALA A 465 11.95 14.25 7.57
N PHE A 466 10.63 14.15 7.37
CA PHE A 466 9.82 15.20 6.75
C PHE A 466 9.85 16.51 7.55
N LEU A 467 9.60 16.46 8.87
CA LEU A 467 9.62 17.66 9.70
C LEU A 467 11.01 18.28 9.84
N LYS A 468 12.07 17.45 9.90
CA LYS A 468 13.46 17.88 9.92
C LYS A 468 13.84 18.59 8.62
N ALA A 469 13.49 18.02 7.48
CA ALA A 469 13.70 18.63 6.17
C ALA A 469 12.97 19.97 6.06
N PHE A 470 11.71 20.04 6.50
CA PHE A 470 10.93 21.27 6.50
C PHE A 470 11.52 22.34 7.43
N LYS A 471 11.92 22.00 8.68
CA LYS A 471 12.54 22.95 9.61
C LYS A 471 13.85 23.52 9.06
N ARG A 472 14.73 22.64 8.52
CA ARG A 472 15.97 23.08 7.87
C ARG A 472 15.69 24.07 6.73
N ARG A 473 14.64 23.84 5.95
CA ARG A 473 14.21 24.75 4.87
C ARG A 473 13.70 26.08 5.43
N VAL A 474 12.91 26.06 6.49
CA VAL A 474 12.46 27.29 7.18
C VAL A 474 13.66 28.10 7.69
N GLU A 475 14.60 27.46 8.39
CA GLU A 475 15.82 28.10 8.92
C GLU A 475 16.72 28.69 7.83
N GLY A 476 16.80 28.02 6.67
CA GLY A 476 17.61 28.48 5.52
C GLY A 476 16.93 29.56 4.67
N THR A 477 15.63 29.80 4.86
CA THR A 477 14.84 30.78 4.08
C THR A 477 14.61 32.09 4.84
N LEU A 478 14.52 32.04 6.18
CA LEU A 478 14.40 33.23 7.08
C LEU A 478 15.74 33.86 7.35
#